data_fe694deab51e9c69c1b19ded33dae642
#
_entry.id   fe694deab51e9c69c1b19ded33dae642
#
_cell.length_a   1.000
_cell.length_b   1.000
_cell.length_c   1.000
_cell.angle_alpha   90.00
_cell.angle_beta   90.00
_cell.angle_gamma   90.00
#
_symmetry.space_group_name_H-M   'P 1'
#
loop_
_entity.id
_entity.type
_entity.pdbx_description
1 polymer ?
#
loop_
_entity_poly.entity_id
_entity_poly.type
_entity_poly.pdbx_seq_one_letter_code
_entity_poly.pdbx_strand_id
1 'polypeptide(L)'
;MRNLIILFLIFIIPSKALGLIEVDITRGNLNPLPIAVSPLSIDDESKKSFEKTLKKKDIGSEISKVIEKNLKTSGLFNPLDKNAFLQAPDIAHLKPRFEDWNLIKAQALITGKVKNVDDKLRVEFRLWDVLAGKEMMALAFTTVPNNWRRVGHIITDKVYERLTGEKGYFDTRIIYVAEEGPKTKRIKKLAIMDQDGANNKFLTLGNEL
;
A
#
# COMPACT_ATOMS: atom_id res chain seq x y z
N MET A 1 -5.49 -57.52 8.99
CA MET A 1 -6.22 -56.53 9.81
C MET A 1 -5.28 -55.51 10.48
N ARG A 2 -4.19 -55.93 11.15
CA ARG A 2 -3.25 -54.99 11.85
C ARG A 2 -2.61 -53.94 10.90
N ASN A 3 -2.24 -54.33 9.69
CA ASN A 3 -1.64 -53.40 8.71
C ASN A 3 -2.67 -52.43 8.07
N LEU A 4 -3.94 -52.81 8.02
CA LEU A 4 -5.02 -51.98 7.55
C LEU A 4 -5.37 -50.85 8.56
N ILE A 5 -5.28 -51.13 9.85
CA ILE A 5 -5.48 -50.19 10.95
C ILE A 5 -4.37 -49.15 10.98
N ILE A 6 -3.12 -49.53 10.72
CA ILE A 6 -1.97 -48.62 10.63
C ILE A 6 -2.10 -47.68 9.43
N LEU A 7 -2.59 -48.17 8.30
CA LEU A 7 -2.84 -47.34 7.10
C LEU A 7 -3.95 -46.32 7.34
N PHE A 8 -4.98 -46.66 8.10
CA PHE A 8 -6.07 -45.76 8.45
C PHE A 8 -5.65 -44.66 9.45
N LEU A 9 -4.71 -44.98 10.37
CA LEU A 9 -4.20 -44.01 11.35
C LEU A 9 -3.34 -42.91 10.72
N ILE A 10 -2.67 -43.18 9.57
CA ILE A 10 -1.84 -42.20 8.86
C ILE A 10 -2.71 -41.13 8.17
N PHE A 11 -3.98 -41.43 7.89
CA PHE A 11 -4.92 -40.49 7.25
C PHE A 11 -5.55 -39.45 8.22
N ILE A 12 -5.31 -39.58 9.54
CA ILE A 12 -5.89 -38.70 10.56
C ILE A 12 -4.88 -37.64 11.05
N ILE A 13 -3.79 -37.41 10.33
CA ILE A 13 -2.91 -36.29 10.68
C ILE A 13 -3.61 -35.00 10.29
N PRO A 14 -4.04 -34.14 11.25
CA PRO A 14 -4.66 -32.86 10.92
C PRO A 14 -3.59 -32.00 10.26
N SER A 15 -3.69 -31.79 8.96
CA SER A 15 -2.95 -30.76 8.26
C SER A 15 -3.41 -29.41 8.84
N LYS A 16 -2.52 -28.68 9.49
CA LYS A 16 -2.79 -27.30 9.89
C LYS A 16 -3.04 -26.50 8.63
N ALA A 17 -4.31 -26.25 8.30
CA ALA A 17 -4.70 -25.26 7.33
C ALA A 17 -4.40 -23.89 7.95
N LEU A 18 -3.22 -23.33 7.63
CA LEU A 18 -2.93 -21.93 7.92
C LEU A 18 -3.81 -21.12 6.99
N GLY A 19 -4.92 -20.62 7.52
CA GLY A 19 -5.76 -19.65 6.78
C GLY A 19 -4.92 -18.43 6.42
N LEU A 20 -5.04 -17.95 5.17
CA LEU A 20 -4.48 -16.67 4.76
C LEU A 20 -5.19 -15.55 5.53
N ILE A 21 -4.44 -14.48 5.84
CA ILE A 21 -5.01 -13.29 6.47
C ILE A 21 -6.08 -12.71 5.53
N GLU A 22 -7.27 -12.49 6.07
CA GLU A 22 -8.40 -11.85 5.42
C GLU A 22 -9.08 -10.89 6.39
N VAL A 23 -9.45 -9.70 5.91
CA VAL A 23 -10.16 -8.70 6.72
C VAL A 23 -11.66 -8.85 6.47
N ASP A 24 -12.39 -9.29 7.51
CA ASP A 24 -13.85 -9.36 7.44
C ASP A 24 -14.47 -7.97 7.63
N ILE A 25 -15.01 -7.40 6.55
CA ILE A 25 -15.63 -6.07 6.53
C ILE A 25 -17.13 -6.09 6.88
N THR A 26 -17.71 -7.26 7.13
CA THR A 26 -19.16 -7.41 7.35
C THR A 26 -19.57 -7.18 8.81
N ARG A 27 -18.63 -7.16 9.74
CA ARG A 27 -18.89 -6.99 11.18
C ARG A 27 -18.69 -5.55 11.62
N GLY A 28 -19.69 -4.97 12.28
CA GLY A 28 -19.72 -3.56 12.70
C GLY A 28 -18.71 -3.13 13.78
N ASN A 29 -17.87 -4.03 14.30
CA ASN A 29 -16.78 -3.71 15.24
C ASN A 29 -15.47 -4.28 14.72
N LEU A 30 -14.80 -3.49 13.91
CA LEU A 30 -13.54 -3.87 13.27
C LEU A 30 -12.36 -3.48 14.17
N ASN A 31 -11.55 -4.45 14.57
CA ASN A 31 -10.20 -4.18 14.99
C ASN A 31 -9.35 -4.01 13.73
N PRO A 32 -8.86 -2.79 13.40
CA PRO A 32 -8.09 -2.58 12.19
C PRO A 32 -6.86 -3.50 12.15
N LEU A 33 -6.62 -4.15 11.02
CA LEU A 33 -5.52 -5.09 10.82
C LEU A 33 -4.17 -4.37 10.96
N PRO A 34 -3.30 -4.77 11.91
CA PRO A 34 -1.96 -4.20 12.05
C PRO A 34 -1.11 -4.54 10.83
N ILE A 35 -0.70 -3.51 10.08
CA ILE A 35 0.07 -3.66 8.86
C ILE A 35 1.36 -2.84 8.92
N ALA A 36 2.49 -3.46 8.59
CA ALA A 36 3.75 -2.75 8.44
C ALA A 36 3.94 -2.33 6.98
N VAL A 37 4.20 -1.04 6.76
CA VAL A 37 4.54 -0.49 5.45
C VAL A 37 6.01 -0.05 5.49
N SER A 38 6.91 -0.95 5.08
CA SER A 38 8.33 -0.63 5.02
C SER A 38 8.57 0.46 3.97
N PRO A 39 9.46 1.43 4.21
CA PRO A 39 9.95 2.29 3.14
C PRO A 39 10.40 1.45 1.96
N LEU A 40 10.02 1.82 0.73
CA LEU A 40 10.50 1.09 -0.44
C LEU A 40 11.99 1.41 -0.63
N SER A 41 12.81 0.36 -0.73
CA SER A 41 14.26 0.52 -0.94
C SER A 41 14.55 1.18 -2.29
N ILE A 42 15.62 1.95 -2.37
CA ILE A 42 16.05 2.60 -3.61
C ILE A 42 17.58 2.61 -3.65
N ASP A 43 18.17 2.26 -4.78
CA ASP A 43 19.61 2.36 -4.97
C ASP A 43 20.06 3.82 -5.18
N ASP A 44 21.34 4.11 -4.91
CA ASP A 44 21.89 5.46 -4.93
C ASP A 44 21.84 6.12 -6.32
N GLU A 45 21.97 5.36 -7.39
CA GLU A 45 21.88 5.85 -8.76
C GLU A 45 20.46 6.30 -9.09
N SER A 46 19.47 5.45 -8.83
CA SER A 46 18.05 5.77 -8.99
C SER A 46 17.64 6.96 -8.13
N LYS A 47 18.15 7.03 -6.88
CA LYS A 47 17.90 8.14 -5.95
C LYS A 47 18.37 9.46 -6.51
N LYS A 48 19.61 9.55 -6.98
CA LYS A 48 20.18 10.76 -7.61
C LYS A 48 19.39 11.18 -8.85
N SER A 49 18.98 10.21 -9.69
CA SER A 49 18.19 10.47 -10.89
C SER A 49 16.82 11.08 -10.55
N PHE A 50 16.08 10.50 -9.60
CA PHE A 50 14.77 11.01 -9.19
C PHE A 50 14.86 12.31 -8.39
N GLU A 51 15.91 12.52 -7.61
CA GLU A 51 16.12 13.80 -6.94
C GLU A 51 16.27 14.93 -7.96
N LYS A 52 17.01 14.71 -9.04
CA LYS A 52 17.16 15.67 -10.15
C LYS A 52 15.84 15.92 -10.87
N THR A 53 15.06 14.85 -11.17
CA THR A 53 13.84 14.92 -11.98
C THR A 53 12.63 15.39 -11.19
N LEU A 54 12.45 14.87 -9.96
CA LEU A 54 11.26 15.09 -9.14
C LEU A 54 11.48 16.08 -7.99
N LYS A 55 12.74 16.50 -7.76
CA LYS A 55 13.15 17.34 -6.61
C LYS A 55 12.77 16.69 -5.26
N LYS A 56 12.79 15.36 -5.19
CA LYS A 56 12.48 14.56 -4.00
C LYS A 56 13.67 13.70 -3.63
N LYS A 57 14.11 13.80 -2.36
CA LYS A 57 15.30 13.10 -1.87
C LYS A 57 15.12 11.59 -1.77
N ASP A 58 13.91 11.10 -1.49
CA ASP A 58 13.62 9.68 -1.30
C ASP A 58 12.22 9.35 -1.78
N ILE A 59 12.13 9.01 -3.05
CA ILE A 59 10.85 8.66 -3.69
C ILE A 59 10.27 7.35 -3.16
N GLY A 60 11.12 6.41 -2.70
CA GLY A 60 10.68 5.16 -2.12
C GLY A 60 9.89 5.38 -0.84
N SER A 61 10.43 6.19 0.08
CA SER A 61 9.73 6.59 1.30
C SER A 61 8.47 7.41 1.02
N GLU A 62 8.48 8.26 -0.01
CA GLU A 62 7.29 9.05 -0.38
C GLU A 62 6.15 8.17 -0.88
N ILE A 63 6.44 7.15 -1.70
CA ILE A 63 5.44 6.16 -2.15
C ILE A 63 4.87 5.41 -0.95
N SER A 64 5.73 4.95 -0.03
CA SER A 64 5.30 4.24 1.19
C SER A 64 4.39 5.09 2.07
N LYS A 65 4.64 6.41 2.18
CA LYS A 65 3.75 7.33 2.92
C LYS A 65 2.36 7.43 2.28
N VAL A 66 2.27 7.43 0.94
CA VAL A 66 0.96 7.42 0.25
C VAL A 66 0.20 6.14 0.56
N ILE A 67 0.87 4.98 0.48
CA ILE A 67 0.27 3.67 0.80
C ILE A 67 -0.23 3.65 2.25
N GLU A 68 0.62 4.06 3.19
CA GLU A 68 0.30 4.12 4.62
C GLU A 68 -0.92 5.01 4.91
N LYS A 69 -0.92 6.23 4.35
CA LYS A 69 -2.04 7.17 4.51
C LYS A 69 -3.34 6.59 3.98
N ASN A 70 -3.33 6.01 2.79
CA ASN A 70 -4.50 5.40 2.17
C ASN A 70 -5.05 4.25 3.03
N LEU A 71 -4.19 3.31 3.43
CA LEU A 71 -4.58 2.18 4.28
C LEU A 71 -5.20 2.66 5.60
N LYS A 72 -4.58 3.66 6.25
CA LYS A 72 -5.09 4.25 7.47
C LYS A 72 -6.47 4.89 7.27
N THR A 73 -6.64 5.64 6.19
CA THR A 73 -7.91 6.36 5.89
C THR A 73 -9.06 5.41 5.62
N SER A 74 -8.80 4.18 5.15
CA SER A 74 -9.85 3.16 4.96
C SER A 74 -10.51 2.71 6.26
N GLY A 75 -9.86 2.90 7.42
CA GLY A 75 -10.34 2.42 8.72
C GLY A 75 -10.18 0.92 8.95
N LEU A 76 -9.82 0.15 7.93
CA LEU A 76 -9.66 -1.32 8.01
C LEU A 76 -8.26 -1.75 8.42
N PHE A 77 -7.28 -0.86 8.31
CA PHE A 77 -5.88 -1.13 8.60
C PHE A 77 -5.33 -0.16 9.62
N ASN A 78 -4.41 -0.67 10.44
CA ASN A 78 -3.63 0.12 11.40
C ASN A 78 -2.14 0.07 11.02
N PRO A 79 -1.64 1.02 10.22
CA PRO A 79 -0.23 1.10 9.89
C PRO A 79 0.62 1.28 11.14
N LEU A 80 1.64 0.45 11.29
CA LEU A 80 2.54 0.47 12.43
C LEU A 80 3.60 1.57 12.31
N ASP A 81 4.06 2.08 13.47
CA ASP A 81 5.12 3.10 13.53
C ASP A 81 6.43 2.55 12.96
N LYS A 82 7.00 3.26 11.98
CA LYS A 82 8.27 2.90 11.34
C LYS A 82 9.47 2.88 12.30
N ASN A 83 9.40 3.64 13.40
CA ASN A 83 10.43 3.63 14.44
C ASN A 83 10.52 2.29 15.16
N ALA A 84 9.48 1.46 15.10
CA ALA A 84 9.48 0.12 15.66
C ALA A 84 10.10 -0.94 14.73
N PHE A 85 10.45 -0.60 13.49
CA PHE A 85 10.96 -1.55 12.50
C PHE A 85 12.41 -1.94 12.81
N LEU A 86 12.65 -3.23 13.01
CA LEU A 86 13.96 -3.79 13.36
C LEU A 86 14.81 -4.12 12.13
N GLN A 87 14.17 -4.29 10.98
CA GLN A 87 14.84 -4.69 9.74
C GLN A 87 14.91 -3.52 8.76
N ALA A 88 16.10 -3.28 8.20
CA ALA A 88 16.30 -2.25 7.19
C ALA A 88 15.53 -2.56 5.87
N PRO A 89 15.03 -1.54 5.15
CA PRO A 89 14.16 -1.71 3.98
C PRO A 89 14.79 -2.51 2.83
N ASP A 90 16.08 -2.34 2.59
CA ASP A 90 16.83 -3.04 1.54
C ASP A 90 16.94 -4.55 1.81
N ILE A 91 17.06 -4.93 3.07
CA ILE A 91 17.09 -6.33 3.51
C ILE A 91 15.70 -6.92 3.53
N ALA A 92 14.72 -6.18 4.10
CA ALA A 92 13.33 -6.62 4.20
C ALA A 92 12.70 -6.90 2.83
N HIS A 93 13.08 -6.14 1.80
CA HIS A 93 12.63 -6.36 0.44
C HIS A 93 13.06 -7.71 -0.13
N LEU A 94 14.28 -8.15 0.17
CA LEU A 94 14.84 -9.42 -0.34
C LEU A 94 14.31 -10.62 0.45
N LYS A 95 14.38 -10.55 1.76
CA LYS A 95 13.97 -11.64 2.66
C LYS A 95 13.53 -11.08 4.01
N PRO A 96 12.22 -10.91 4.26
CA PRO A 96 11.74 -10.52 5.57
C PRO A 96 12.11 -11.56 6.66
N ARG A 97 12.59 -11.07 7.79
CA ARG A 97 12.70 -11.89 9.01
C ARG A 97 11.37 -11.77 9.74
N PHE A 98 10.45 -12.70 9.48
CA PHE A 98 9.09 -12.63 10.00
C PHE A 98 9.00 -12.56 11.52
N GLU A 99 9.99 -13.11 12.23
CA GLU A 99 10.08 -13.03 13.70
C GLU A 99 10.18 -11.57 14.16
N ASP A 100 11.00 -10.73 13.51
CA ASP A 100 11.14 -9.30 13.84
C ASP A 100 9.81 -8.55 13.66
N TRP A 101 9.09 -8.86 12.59
CA TRP A 101 7.79 -8.25 12.31
C TRP A 101 6.68 -8.74 13.22
N ASN A 102 6.75 -9.99 13.66
CA ASN A 102 5.82 -10.57 14.62
C ASN A 102 6.01 -9.96 16.02
N LEU A 103 7.24 -9.65 16.43
CA LEU A 103 7.53 -8.97 17.70
C LEU A 103 6.79 -7.64 17.83
N ILE A 104 6.67 -6.89 16.75
CA ILE A 104 5.92 -5.62 16.70
C ILE A 104 4.43 -5.82 16.37
N LYS A 105 3.96 -7.07 16.38
CA LYS A 105 2.57 -7.47 16.12
C LYS A 105 2.04 -7.12 14.73
N ALA A 106 2.92 -7.01 13.73
CA ALA A 106 2.49 -6.93 12.34
C ALA A 106 1.83 -8.24 11.92
N GLN A 107 0.65 -8.16 11.30
CA GLN A 107 -0.01 -9.30 10.67
C GLN A 107 0.29 -9.35 9.18
N ALA A 108 0.30 -8.20 8.53
CA ALA A 108 0.71 -8.05 7.14
C ALA A 108 1.91 -7.12 7.02
N LEU A 109 2.75 -7.33 5.99
CA LEU A 109 3.92 -6.52 5.72
C LEU A 109 3.97 -6.19 4.23
N ILE A 110 4.17 -4.91 3.92
CA ILE A 110 4.46 -4.43 2.56
C ILE A 110 5.94 -4.07 2.49
N THR A 111 6.64 -4.67 1.54
CA THR A 111 8.04 -4.36 1.19
C THR A 111 8.14 -4.05 -0.29
N GLY A 112 9.21 -3.41 -0.72
CA GLY A 112 9.39 -3.16 -2.14
C GLY A 112 10.69 -2.45 -2.48
N LYS A 113 10.85 -2.21 -3.77
CA LYS A 113 12.02 -1.56 -4.34
C LYS A 113 11.62 -0.60 -5.46
N VAL A 114 12.31 0.52 -5.52
CA VAL A 114 12.18 1.53 -6.57
C VAL A 114 13.47 1.57 -7.38
N LYS A 115 13.33 1.61 -8.70
CA LYS A 115 14.45 1.73 -9.65
C LYS A 115 14.13 2.74 -10.74
N ASN A 116 15.18 3.41 -11.22
CA ASN A 116 15.16 4.07 -12.52
C ASN A 116 15.56 3.06 -13.60
N VAL A 117 14.70 2.85 -14.60
CA VAL A 117 14.97 1.98 -15.75
C VAL A 117 14.59 2.76 -17.00
N ASP A 118 15.56 3.13 -17.82
CA ASP A 118 15.35 3.91 -19.05
C ASP A 118 14.51 5.18 -18.81
N ASP A 119 14.91 5.99 -17.81
CA ASP A 119 14.23 7.20 -17.36
C ASP A 119 12.77 6.99 -16.89
N LYS A 120 12.38 5.77 -16.63
CA LYS A 120 11.08 5.40 -16.07
C LYS A 120 11.20 4.99 -14.60
N LEU A 121 10.15 5.28 -13.86
CA LEU A 121 9.96 4.81 -12.51
C LEU A 121 9.47 3.36 -12.56
N ARG A 122 10.28 2.42 -12.07
CA ARG A 122 9.89 1.04 -11.83
C ARG A 122 9.75 0.81 -10.34
N VAL A 123 8.57 0.36 -9.91
CA VAL A 123 8.26 0.05 -8.51
C VAL A 123 7.86 -1.42 -8.42
N GLU A 124 8.61 -2.19 -7.66
CA GLU A 124 8.30 -3.57 -7.31
C GLU A 124 7.84 -3.61 -5.86
N PHE A 125 6.75 -4.31 -5.57
CA PHE A 125 6.30 -4.49 -4.19
C PHE A 125 5.88 -5.93 -3.94
N ARG A 126 5.92 -6.30 -2.66
CA ARG A 126 5.43 -7.58 -2.14
C ARG A 126 4.57 -7.35 -0.92
N LEU A 127 3.52 -8.12 -0.83
CA LEU A 127 2.68 -8.24 0.35
C LEU A 127 2.93 -9.61 0.99
N TRP A 128 3.18 -9.61 2.28
CA TRP A 128 3.50 -10.81 3.05
C TRP A 128 2.46 -11.01 4.17
N ASP A 129 2.10 -12.26 4.38
CA ASP A 129 1.46 -12.74 5.61
C ASP A 129 2.57 -13.00 6.62
N VAL A 130 2.64 -12.19 7.68
CA VAL A 130 3.70 -12.28 8.69
C VAL A 130 3.53 -13.52 9.54
N LEU A 131 2.30 -13.89 9.88
CA LEU A 131 2.00 -15.04 10.74
C LEU A 131 2.27 -16.37 10.02
N ALA A 132 1.89 -16.45 8.74
CA ALA A 132 2.14 -17.62 7.91
C ALA A 132 3.58 -17.66 7.35
N GLY A 133 4.33 -16.54 7.39
CA GLY A 133 5.66 -16.42 6.81
C GLY A 133 5.67 -16.62 5.28
N LYS A 134 4.62 -16.17 4.58
CA LYS A 134 4.41 -16.41 3.15
C LYS A 134 4.14 -15.14 2.36
N GLU A 135 4.61 -15.13 1.12
CA GLU A 135 4.24 -14.11 0.15
C GLU A 135 2.79 -14.30 -0.30
N MET A 136 1.99 -13.25 -0.20
CA MET A 136 0.59 -13.22 -0.64
C MET A 136 0.47 -12.66 -2.05
N MET A 137 1.36 -11.73 -2.44
CA MET A 137 1.35 -11.03 -3.72
C MET A 137 2.71 -10.42 -4.01
N ALA A 138 3.12 -10.46 -5.28
CA ALA A 138 4.26 -9.71 -5.81
C ALA A 138 3.89 -9.10 -7.16
N LEU A 139 4.02 -7.78 -7.29
CA LEU A 139 3.72 -7.04 -8.52
C LEU A 139 4.78 -5.98 -8.80
N ALA A 140 4.88 -5.58 -10.07
CA ALA A 140 5.75 -4.50 -10.52
C ALA A 140 5.00 -3.56 -11.46
N PHE A 141 5.26 -2.26 -11.31
CA PHE A 141 4.71 -1.20 -12.15
C PHE A 141 5.83 -0.39 -12.77
N THR A 142 5.67 -0.03 -14.03
CA THR A 142 6.61 0.87 -14.73
C THR A 142 5.83 2.02 -15.34
N THR A 143 6.26 3.25 -15.06
CA THR A 143 5.57 4.47 -15.50
C THR A 143 6.55 5.64 -15.60
N VAL A 144 6.07 6.81 -16.04
CA VAL A 144 6.86 8.04 -15.98
C VAL A 144 7.03 8.51 -14.53
N PRO A 145 8.18 9.12 -14.17
CA PRO A 145 8.49 9.49 -12.78
C PRO A 145 7.40 10.34 -12.10
N ASN A 146 6.76 11.26 -12.82
CA ASN A 146 5.72 12.14 -12.25
C ASN A 146 4.48 11.39 -11.74
N ASN A 147 4.25 10.15 -12.17
CA ASN A 147 3.12 9.32 -11.73
C ASN A 147 3.38 8.57 -10.41
N TRP A 148 4.46 8.87 -9.70
CA TRP A 148 4.87 8.15 -8.48
C TRP A 148 3.75 8.05 -7.42
N ARG A 149 2.94 9.11 -7.23
CA ARG A 149 1.80 9.08 -6.29
C ARG A 149 0.75 8.08 -6.72
N ARG A 150 0.41 8.12 -8.02
CA ARG A 150 -0.56 7.20 -8.59
C ARG A 150 -0.15 5.74 -8.40
N VAL A 151 1.16 5.43 -8.52
CA VAL A 151 1.67 4.08 -8.21
C VAL A 151 1.37 3.70 -6.76
N GLY A 152 1.54 4.64 -5.80
CA GLY A 152 1.18 4.41 -4.40
C GLY A 152 -0.31 4.08 -4.23
N HIS A 153 -1.21 4.79 -4.94
CA HIS A 153 -2.65 4.51 -4.92
C HIS A 153 -2.97 3.13 -5.52
N ILE A 154 -2.40 2.79 -6.69
CA ILE A 154 -2.59 1.49 -7.34
C ILE A 154 -2.09 0.33 -6.45
N ILE A 155 -0.93 0.49 -5.81
CA ILE A 155 -0.43 -0.51 -4.85
C ILE A 155 -1.42 -0.69 -3.71
N THR A 156 -1.95 0.42 -3.17
CA THR A 156 -2.94 0.34 -2.09
C THR A 156 -4.21 -0.38 -2.54
N ASP A 157 -4.70 -0.11 -3.75
CA ASP A 157 -5.86 -0.82 -4.32
C ASP A 157 -5.62 -2.33 -4.38
N LYS A 158 -4.44 -2.76 -4.82
CA LYS A 158 -4.09 -4.18 -4.93
C LYS A 158 -3.94 -4.85 -3.55
N VAL A 159 -3.36 -4.14 -2.59
CA VAL A 159 -3.26 -4.63 -1.21
C VAL A 159 -4.64 -4.72 -0.55
N TYR A 160 -5.47 -3.70 -0.72
CA TYR A 160 -6.84 -3.66 -0.22
C TYR A 160 -7.67 -4.83 -0.79
N GLU A 161 -7.68 -4.98 -2.12
CA GLU A 161 -8.38 -6.05 -2.81
C GLU A 161 -7.91 -7.44 -2.34
N ARG A 162 -6.59 -7.62 -2.15
CA ARG A 162 -6.03 -8.91 -1.72
C ARG A 162 -6.40 -9.28 -0.28
N LEU A 163 -6.53 -8.28 0.61
CA LEU A 163 -6.81 -8.50 2.03
C LEU A 163 -8.30 -8.47 2.39
N THR A 164 -9.14 -7.80 1.58
CA THR A 164 -10.58 -7.65 1.87
C THR A 164 -11.48 -8.40 0.89
N GLY A 165 -10.96 -8.81 -0.26
CA GLY A 165 -11.76 -9.34 -1.36
C GLY A 165 -12.52 -8.28 -2.16
N GLU A 166 -12.55 -7.02 -1.70
CA GLU A 166 -13.27 -5.93 -2.33
C GLU A 166 -12.35 -5.06 -3.18
N LYS A 167 -12.88 -4.52 -4.27
CA LYS A 167 -12.10 -3.64 -5.17
C LYS A 167 -11.64 -2.38 -4.45
N GLY A 168 -10.35 -2.04 -4.57
CA GLY A 168 -9.80 -0.79 -4.07
C GLY A 168 -10.35 0.44 -4.79
N TYR A 169 -10.29 1.60 -4.14
CA TYR A 169 -10.83 2.88 -4.63
C TYR A 169 -9.83 4.05 -4.53
N PHE A 170 -8.57 3.76 -4.19
CA PHE A 170 -7.57 4.81 -3.91
C PHE A 170 -7.02 5.46 -5.19
N ASP A 171 -6.97 4.74 -6.33
CA ASP A 171 -6.62 5.33 -7.65
C ASP A 171 -7.87 5.97 -8.31
N THR A 172 -8.55 6.85 -7.54
CA THR A 172 -9.70 7.62 -8.01
C THR A 172 -9.48 9.11 -7.85
N ARG A 173 -10.33 9.91 -8.49
CA ARG A 173 -10.30 11.36 -8.42
C ARG A 173 -11.64 11.93 -8.00
N ILE A 174 -11.59 13.03 -7.27
CA ILE A 174 -12.75 13.79 -6.83
C ILE A 174 -12.87 15.02 -7.71
N ILE A 175 -14.03 15.17 -8.36
CA ILE A 175 -14.42 16.40 -9.05
C ILE A 175 -15.34 17.16 -8.10
N TYR A 176 -15.07 18.45 -7.90
CA TYR A 176 -15.85 19.27 -6.99
C TYR A 176 -15.96 20.71 -7.48
N VAL A 177 -16.92 21.45 -6.94
CA VAL A 177 -17.07 22.89 -7.16
C VAL A 177 -16.40 23.63 -6.02
N ALA A 178 -15.34 24.36 -6.34
CA ALA A 178 -14.69 25.29 -5.43
C ALA A 178 -15.39 26.63 -5.50
N GLU A 179 -15.72 27.22 -4.34
CA GLU A 179 -16.32 28.54 -4.24
C GLU A 179 -15.37 29.50 -3.54
N GLU A 180 -15.23 30.72 -4.07
CA GLU A 180 -14.47 31.79 -3.46
C GLU A 180 -15.20 33.12 -3.54
N GLY A 181 -14.83 34.11 -2.70
CA GLY A 181 -15.43 35.43 -2.66
C GLY A 181 -16.60 35.59 -1.66
N PRO A 182 -17.15 36.80 -1.51
CA PRO A 182 -18.23 37.10 -0.58
C PRO A 182 -19.53 36.38 -0.96
N LYS A 183 -20.43 36.16 0.01
CA LYS A 183 -21.71 35.45 -0.22
C LYS A 183 -22.57 36.06 -1.32
N THR A 184 -22.47 37.35 -1.56
CA THR A 184 -23.22 38.11 -2.57
C THR A 184 -22.60 38.07 -3.95
N LYS A 185 -21.35 37.62 -4.08
CA LYS A 185 -20.62 37.55 -5.37
C LYS A 185 -19.65 36.37 -5.35
N ARG A 186 -20.19 35.16 -5.40
CA ARG A 186 -19.41 33.93 -5.40
C ARG A 186 -18.92 33.58 -6.80
N ILE A 187 -17.61 33.30 -6.91
CA ILE A 187 -17.00 32.70 -8.10
C ILE A 187 -16.95 31.20 -7.88
N LYS A 188 -17.55 30.43 -8.78
CA LYS A 188 -17.53 28.95 -8.74
C LYS A 188 -16.61 28.42 -9.83
N LYS A 189 -15.71 27.51 -9.43
CA LYS A 189 -14.74 26.86 -10.33
C LYS A 189 -14.91 25.36 -10.21
N LEU A 190 -14.93 24.68 -11.36
CA LEU A 190 -14.81 23.22 -11.36
C LEU A 190 -13.35 22.86 -11.07
N ALA A 191 -13.13 21.94 -10.15
CA ALA A 191 -11.81 21.47 -9.75
C ALA A 191 -11.76 19.94 -9.68
N ILE A 192 -10.56 19.39 -9.80
CA ILE A 192 -10.28 17.96 -9.66
C ILE A 192 -9.06 17.75 -8.76
N MET A 193 -9.10 16.71 -7.95
CA MET A 193 -7.99 16.31 -7.09
C MET A 193 -7.95 14.79 -6.96
N ASP A 194 -6.81 14.23 -6.51
CA ASP A 194 -6.74 12.84 -6.08
C ASP A 194 -7.63 12.63 -4.84
N GLN A 195 -8.05 11.41 -4.58
CA GLN A 195 -8.97 11.09 -3.49
C GLN A 195 -8.42 11.52 -2.10
N ASP A 196 -7.11 11.68 -1.95
CA ASP A 196 -6.44 12.10 -0.72
C ASP A 196 -6.19 13.63 -0.64
N GLY A 197 -6.78 14.41 -1.57
CA GLY A 197 -6.70 15.87 -1.65
C GLY A 197 -5.44 16.39 -2.37
N ALA A 198 -4.55 15.53 -2.83
CA ALA A 198 -3.37 15.95 -3.57
C ALA A 198 -3.68 16.29 -5.03
N ASN A 199 -2.72 16.91 -5.72
CA ASN A 199 -2.80 17.25 -7.16
C ASN A 199 -4.05 18.06 -7.52
N ASN A 200 -4.49 18.93 -6.62
CA ASN A 200 -5.63 19.81 -6.87
C ASN A 200 -5.37 20.72 -8.08
N LYS A 201 -6.35 20.76 -8.99
CA LYS A 201 -6.27 21.52 -10.24
C LYS A 201 -7.65 22.08 -10.58
N PHE A 202 -7.71 23.39 -10.87
CA PHE A 202 -8.90 24.00 -11.45
C PHE A 202 -9.03 23.62 -12.93
N LEU A 203 -10.24 23.25 -13.33
CA LEU A 203 -10.60 22.89 -14.71
C LEU A 203 -11.26 24.06 -15.45
N THR A 204 -11.84 25.03 -14.73
CA THR A 204 -12.48 26.23 -15.27
C THR A 204 -11.91 27.48 -14.62
N LEU A 205 -12.02 28.62 -15.30
CA LEU A 205 -11.59 29.92 -14.78
C LEU A 205 -12.55 30.49 -13.71
N GLY A 206 -13.78 30.00 -13.69
CA GLY A 206 -14.84 30.45 -12.81
C GLY A 206 -15.82 31.38 -13.52
N ASN A 207 -17.06 31.37 -13.05
CA ASN A 207 -18.11 32.29 -13.47
C ASN A 207 -18.71 32.92 -12.21
N GLU A 208 -19.08 34.19 -12.33
CA GLU A 208 -19.92 34.85 -11.33
C GLU A 208 -21.35 34.32 -11.47
N LEU A 209 -21.99 34.05 -10.34
CA LEU A 209 -23.39 33.67 -10.26
C LEU A 209 -24.19 34.82 -9.69
#